data_aabb834479202ec18ec5ca96c4473d87
#
_entry.id   aabb834479202ec18ec5ca96c4473d87
#
_cell.length_a   1.000
_cell.length_b   1.000
_cell.length_c   1.000
_cell.angle_alpha   90.00
_cell.angle_beta   90.00
_cell.angle_gamma   90.00
#
_symmetry.space_group_name_H-M   'P 1'
#
loop_
_entity.id
_entity.type
_entity.pdbx_description
1 polymer ?
#
loop_
_entity_poly.entity_id
_entity_poly.type
_entity_poly.pdbx_seq_one_letter_code
_entity_poly.pdbx_strand_id
1 'polypeptide(L)'
;MPPTFWLSCHVHYACRHSGVCCTSGWPLPVEDAVVPAIDDAVARGLLAAIDGRTAWRLESAEAPPGMAGTLRQSGGGCVFHRPRAGAPAHDGASHECAVHATLGHEALPATCQHFPRVALIDDRGVRVSLSHVCPTALDLLVANEGPLTIVPGPPAVPGREVPEGLDARGELPPALSDRVLMDLDTLSLCEAHAVSLLAGPSAPDASAEAVVATLRFQAAMLADWRPGGVPLFDTARALLGRRTALRGSRGGLQRAVRCHRHVTATCRAPWTWPAPPADLHALDVRWVEPSWRELSPLVRRYLAARAFGAWAQFQAGGLADAAAWLDTVLGVLRIESVRAAATAERALDRGLLADAIRESDRLLVHYADPATAIQTRP
;
A
#
# COMPACT_ATOMS: atom_id res chain seq x y z
N MET A 1 -17.03 -18.48 4.27
CA MET A 1 -16.05 -17.46 3.84
C MET A 1 -15.00 -17.31 4.94
N PRO A 2 -13.72 -17.17 4.60
CA PRO A 2 -12.69 -16.89 5.60
C PRO A 2 -12.95 -15.53 6.27
N PRO A 3 -12.58 -15.36 7.55
CA PRO A 3 -12.72 -14.09 8.23
C PRO A 3 -11.89 -13.01 7.51
N THR A 4 -12.45 -11.82 7.41
CA THR A 4 -11.76 -10.68 6.77
C THR A 4 -11.46 -9.61 7.81
N PHE A 5 -10.24 -9.11 7.80
CA PHE A 5 -9.72 -8.12 8.74
C PHE A 5 -9.26 -6.86 8.02
N TRP A 6 -9.48 -5.73 8.66
CA TRP A 6 -9.18 -4.39 8.18
C TRP A 6 -8.52 -3.56 9.27
N LEU A 7 -7.89 -2.46 8.89
CA LEU A 7 -7.65 -1.38 9.85
C LEU A 7 -8.92 -0.60 10.09
N SER A 8 -9.15 -0.16 11.33
CA SER A 8 -10.36 0.56 11.74
C SER A 8 -10.66 1.80 10.89
N CYS A 9 -9.64 2.50 10.37
CA CYS A 9 -9.83 3.64 9.47
C CYS A 9 -10.30 3.22 8.05
N HIS A 10 -10.07 1.99 7.62
CA HIS A 10 -10.32 1.53 6.25
C HIS A 10 -11.56 0.61 6.13
N VAL A 11 -12.09 0.10 7.24
CA VAL A 11 -13.18 -0.90 7.24
C VAL A 11 -14.46 -0.42 6.53
N HIS A 12 -14.69 0.88 6.47
CA HIS A 12 -15.83 1.50 5.79
C HIS A 12 -15.48 2.07 4.40
N TYR A 13 -14.40 1.59 3.80
CA TYR A 13 -14.02 2.05 2.47
C TYR A 13 -15.14 1.79 1.45
N ALA A 14 -15.55 2.85 0.75
CA ALA A 14 -16.41 2.80 -0.42
C ALA A 14 -15.84 3.70 -1.52
N CYS A 15 -15.83 3.21 -2.75
CA CYS A 15 -15.32 3.97 -3.88
C CYS A 15 -16.13 5.27 -4.08
N ARG A 16 -15.46 6.41 -4.13
CA ARG A 16 -16.06 7.73 -4.43
C ARG A 16 -15.86 8.18 -5.88
N HIS A 17 -15.45 7.25 -6.75
CA HIS A 17 -15.30 7.47 -8.18
C HIS A 17 -14.31 8.60 -8.56
N SER A 18 -13.19 8.71 -7.85
CA SER A 18 -12.16 9.72 -8.14
C SER A 18 -11.47 9.56 -9.51
N GLY A 19 -11.63 8.41 -10.18
CA GLY A 19 -11.03 8.13 -11.47
C GLY A 19 -9.51 7.87 -11.45
N VAL A 20 -8.85 7.91 -10.29
CA VAL A 20 -7.40 7.72 -10.20
C VAL A 20 -6.95 6.34 -10.68
N CYS A 21 -7.73 5.28 -10.45
CA CYS A 21 -7.47 3.95 -11.02
C CYS A 21 -7.42 3.96 -12.55
N CYS A 22 -8.15 4.87 -13.18
CA CYS A 22 -8.17 5.02 -14.64
C CYS A 22 -7.00 5.83 -15.18
N THR A 23 -6.35 6.68 -14.36
CA THR A 23 -5.31 7.63 -14.79
C THR A 23 -3.94 7.34 -14.21
N SER A 24 -3.78 6.22 -13.51
CA SER A 24 -2.52 5.88 -12.82
C SER A 24 -1.41 5.39 -13.75
N GLY A 25 -1.70 5.11 -15.02
CA GLY A 25 -0.71 4.77 -16.05
C GLY A 25 -0.24 3.31 -16.05
N TRP A 26 -0.68 2.47 -15.10
CA TRP A 26 -0.38 1.04 -15.13
C TRP A 26 -1.27 0.28 -16.11
N PRO A 27 -0.79 -0.84 -16.67
CA PRO A 27 -1.62 -1.70 -17.51
C PRO A 27 -2.78 -2.28 -16.68
N LEU A 28 -3.97 -2.29 -17.28
CA LEU A 28 -5.18 -2.83 -16.69
C LEU A 28 -5.57 -4.12 -17.45
N PRO A 29 -5.22 -5.30 -16.94
CA PRO A 29 -5.58 -6.56 -17.58
C PRO A 29 -7.11 -6.73 -17.63
N VAL A 30 -7.57 -7.41 -18.69
CA VAL A 30 -8.98 -7.69 -18.96
C VAL A 30 -9.16 -9.19 -19.10
N GLU A 31 -10.01 -9.78 -18.28
CA GLU A 31 -10.37 -11.18 -18.34
C GLU A 31 -11.39 -11.44 -19.47
N ASP A 32 -11.31 -12.64 -20.09
CA ASP A 32 -12.26 -13.07 -21.12
C ASP A 32 -13.72 -12.98 -20.65
N ALA A 33 -13.95 -13.22 -19.37
CA ALA A 33 -15.30 -13.25 -18.79
C ALA A 33 -16.04 -11.91 -18.82
N VAL A 34 -15.33 -10.77 -18.78
CA VAL A 34 -15.96 -9.44 -18.77
C VAL A 34 -16.17 -8.88 -20.18
N VAL A 35 -15.51 -9.46 -21.20
CA VAL A 35 -15.53 -8.97 -22.57
C VAL A 35 -16.93 -8.95 -23.18
N PRO A 36 -17.75 -10.02 -23.11
CA PRO A 36 -19.05 -10.02 -23.75
C PRO A 36 -19.99 -8.91 -23.28
N ALA A 37 -19.97 -8.61 -21.97
CA ALA A 37 -20.83 -7.56 -21.40
C ALA A 37 -20.42 -6.16 -21.85
N ILE A 38 -19.11 -5.91 -21.94
CA ILE A 38 -18.59 -4.61 -22.42
C ILE A 38 -18.80 -4.47 -23.93
N ASP A 39 -18.53 -5.53 -24.71
CA ASP A 39 -18.73 -5.52 -26.18
C ASP A 39 -20.20 -5.30 -26.55
N ASP A 40 -21.15 -5.95 -25.87
CA ASP A 40 -22.60 -5.71 -26.05
C ASP A 40 -22.96 -4.25 -25.76
N ALA A 41 -22.47 -3.71 -24.64
CA ALA A 41 -22.75 -2.34 -24.26
C ALA A 41 -22.15 -1.32 -25.25
N VAL A 42 -20.97 -1.59 -25.80
CA VAL A 42 -20.36 -0.77 -26.86
C VAL A 42 -21.16 -0.87 -28.16
N ALA A 43 -21.54 -2.08 -28.58
CA ALA A 43 -22.34 -2.31 -29.76
C ALA A 43 -23.72 -1.62 -29.73
N ARG A 44 -24.32 -1.56 -28.54
CA ARG A 44 -25.60 -0.86 -28.28
C ARG A 44 -25.45 0.65 -28.06
N GLY A 45 -24.25 1.19 -28.13
CA GLY A 45 -24.01 2.62 -27.88
C GLY A 45 -24.18 3.09 -26.43
N LEU A 46 -24.25 2.17 -25.45
CA LEU A 46 -24.34 2.47 -24.04
C LEU A 46 -22.98 2.87 -23.46
N LEU A 47 -21.91 2.34 -24.02
CA LEU A 47 -20.52 2.67 -23.73
C LEU A 47 -19.84 3.22 -24.97
N ALA A 48 -19.16 4.35 -24.84
CA ALA A 48 -18.29 4.89 -25.85
C ALA A 48 -16.89 5.11 -25.25
N ALA A 49 -15.85 4.73 -25.99
CA ALA A 49 -14.49 5.14 -25.67
C ALA A 49 -14.34 6.65 -25.91
N ILE A 50 -13.58 7.34 -25.06
CA ILE A 50 -13.38 8.81 -25.19
C ILE A 50 -12.80 9.20 -26.54
N ASP A 51 -11.95 8.36 -27.13
CA ASP A 51 -11.33 8.58 -28.44
C ASP A 51 -12.23 8.21 -29.64
N GLY A 52 -13.48 7.86 -29.38
CA GLY A 52 -14.46 7.47 -30.42
C GLY A 52 -14.18 6.12 -31.07
N ARG A 53 -13.21 5.34 -30.60
CA ARG A 53 -12.88 4.04 -31.16
C ARG A 53 -13.74 2.95 -30.55
N THR A 54 -14.10 1.94 -31.35
CA THR A 54 -14.84 0.77 -30.88
C THR A 54 -13.93 -0.24 -30.20
N ALA A 55 -12.65 -0.30 -30.56
CA ALA A 55 -11.68 -1.18 -29.92
C ALA A 55 -11.22 -0.59 -28.58
N TRP A 56 -11.84 -0.98 -27.50
CA TRP A 56 -11.60 -0.48 -26.15
C TRP A 56 -10.48 -1.23 -25.41
N ARG A 57 -10.02 -2.37 -25.95
CA ARG A 57 -8.90 -3.15 -25.41
C ARG A 57 -7.78 -3.31 -26.43
N LEU A 58 -6.61 -3.58 -25.95
CA LEU A 58 -5.44 -4.02 -26.71
C LEU A 58 -5.35 -5.53 -26.54
N GLU A 59 -5.57 -6.28 -27.59
CA GLU A 59 -5.39 -7.72 -27.62
C GLU A 59 -3.90 -8.04 -27.62
N SER A 60 -3.53 -9.11 -26.91
CA SER A 60 -2.16 -9.61 -26.88
C SER A 60 -2.14 -11.10 -27.20
N ALA A 61 -1.38 -11.48 -28.21
CA ALA A 61 -1.16 -12.89 -28.53
C ALA A 61 -0.40 -13.65 -27.41
N GLU A 62 0.26 -12.91 -26.51
CA GLU A 62 1.00 -13.43 -25.37
C GLU A 62 0.20 -13.33 -24.06
N ALA A 63 -1.09 -12.97 -24.12
CA ALA A 63 -1.92 -12.90 -22.93
C ALA A 63 -2.02 -14.27 -22.25
N PRO A 64 -1.93 -14.33 -20.93
CA PRO A 64 -2.15 -15.59 -20.21
C PRO A 64 -3.53 -16.17 -20.48
N PRO A 65 -3.72 -17.49 -20.34
CA PRO A 65 -5.04 -18.12 -20.48
C PRO A 65 -6.09 -17.43 -19.60
N GLY A 66 -7.26 -17.13 -20.16
CA GLY A 66 -8.34 -16.43 -19.47
C GLY A 66 -8.25 -14.90 -19.53
N MET A 67 -7.23 -14.35 -20.21
CA MET A 67 -7.04 -12.91 -20.39
C MET A 67 -7.21 -12.48 -21.85
N ALA A 68 -8.08 -11.51 -22.08
CA ALA A 68 -8.36 -10.95 -23.40
C ALA A 68 -7.41 -9.82 -23.82
N GLY A 69 -6.47 -9.43 -22.96
CA GLY A 69 -5.53 -8.34 -23.19
C GLY A 69 -5.55 -7.27 -22.11
N THR A 70 -5.38 -6.00 -22.49
CA THR A 70 -5.38 -4.87 -21.55
C THR A 70 -6.36 -3.79 -22.01
N LEU A 71 -6.91 -3.02 -21.03
CA LEU A 71 -7.68 -1.82 -21.35
C LEU A 71 -6.81 -0.83 -22.14
N ARG A 72 -7.36 -0.29 -23.21
CA ARG A 72 -6.69 0.77 -23.95
C ARG A 72 -6.64 2.04 -23.13
N GLN A 73 -5.51 2.73 -23.24
CA GLN A 73 -5.32 4.05 -22.70
C GLN A 73 -5.26 5.09 -23.79
N SER A 74 -5.83 6.27 -23.55
CA SER A 74 -5.84 7.41 -24.46
C SER A 74 -5.83 8.69 -23.63
N GLY A 75 -5.05 9.70 -24.04
CA GLY A 75 -4.97 10.96 -23.32
C GLY A 75 -4.47 10.87 -21.88
N GLY A 76 -3.67 9.84 -21.56
CA GLY A 76 -3.13 9.62 -20.21
C GLY A 76 -4.04 8.84 -19.28
N GLY A 77 -5.12 8.24 -19.77
CA GLY A 77 -6.03 7.43 -18.95
C GLY A 77 -6.76 6.34 -19.74
N CYS A 78 -7.51 5.53 -19.00
CA CYS A 78 -8.39 4.50 -19.58
C CYS A 78 -9.44 5.14 -20.50
N VAL A 79 -9.72 4.51 -21.62
CA VAL A 79 -10.72 4.99 -22.62
C VAL A 79 -12.15 5.11 -22.07
N PHE A 80 -12.44 4.47 -20.96
CA PHE A 80 -13.74 4.58 -20.26
C PHE A 80 -13.75 5.60 -19.12
N HIS A 81 -12.67 6.35 -18.93
CA HIS A 81 -12.60 7.45 -17.97
C HIS A 81 -13.17 8.71 -18.59
N ARG A 82 -14.33 9.17 -18.13
CA ARG A 82 -15.06 10.31 -18.71
C ARG A 82 -15.43 11.36 -17.66
N PRO A 83 -15.66 12.62 -18.07
CA PRO A 83 -16.28 13.61 -17.19
C PRO A 83 -17.64 13.13 -16.72
N ARG A 84 -17.92 13.31 -15.45
CA ARG A 84 -19.21 13.00 -14.83
C ARG A 84 -20.21 14.10 -15.16
N ALA A 85 -21.36 13.75 -15.73
CA ALA A 85 -22.40 14.69 -16.07
C ALA A 85 -22.92 15.42 -14.82
N GLY A 86 -22.94 16.75 -14.85
CA GLY A 86 -23.44 17.60 -13.77
C GLY A 86 -22.53 17.73 -12.53
N ALA A 87 -21.32 17.18 -12.55
CA ALA A 87 -20.37 17.36 -11.45
C ALA A 87 -19.75 18.77 -11.49
N PRO A 88 -19.61 19.45 -10.33
CA PRO A 88 -18.89 20.72 -10.26
C PRO A 88 -17.43 20.53 -10.63
N ALA A 89 -16.84 21.48 -11.36
CA ALA A 89 -15.47 21.40 -11.88
C ALA A 89 -14.38 21.32 -10.79
N HIS A 90 -14.72 21.52 -9.54
CA HIS A 90 -13.79 21.62 -8.41
C HIS A 90 -13.83 20.45 -7.42
N ASP A 91 -14.73 19.45 -7.62
CA ASP A 91 -14.74 18.24 -6.80
C ASP A 91 -13.90 17.15 -7.44
N GLY A 92 -13.09 16.45 -6.63
CA GLY A 92 -12.34 15.27 -7.07
C GLY A 92 -13.22 14.14 -7.66
N ALA A 93 -14.54 14.31 -7.67
CA ALA A 93 -15.55 13.46 -8.29
C ALA A 93 -16.01 13.96 -9.68
N SER A 94 -15.22 14.81 -10.34
CA SER A 94 -15.56 15.38 -11.66
C SER A 94 -15.54 14.36 -12.81
N HIS A 95 -14.99 13.17 -12.57
CA HIS A 95 -14.88 12.08 -13.56
C HIS A 95 -15.47 10.79 -13.00
N GLU A 96 -15.78 9.87 -13.91
CA GLU A 96 -16.30 8.54 -13.57
C GLU A 96 -15.77 7.46 -14.54
N CYS A 97 -15.83 6.21 -14.12
CA CYS A 97 -15.66 5.08 -15.01
C CYS A 97 -16.99 4.77 -15.71
N ALA A 98 -17.04 4.90 -17.04
CA ALA A 98 -18.25 4.64 -17.81
C ALA A 98 -18.76 3.19 -17.65
N VAL A 99 -17.86 2.20 -17.58
CA VAL A 99 -18.24 0.80 -17.34
C VAL A 99 -18.93 0.66 -15.99
N HIS A 100 -18.34 1.20 -14.93
CA HIS A 100 -18.94 1.14 -13.60
C HIS A 100 -20.30 1.84 -13.52
N ALA A 101 -20.40 3.04 -14.10
CA ALA A 101 -21.63 3.82 -14.09
C ALA A 101 -22.77 3.18 -14.91
N THR A 102 -22.44 2.44 -15.96
CA THR A 102 -23.43 1.88 -16.91
C THR A 102 -23.77 0.42 -16.61
N LEU A 103 -22.77 -0.40 -16.29
CA LEU A 103 -22.91 -1.85 -16.10
C LEU A 103 -22.77 -2.31 -14.65
N GLY A 104 -22.33 -1.44 -13.75
CA GLY A 104 -22.10 -1.76 -12.36
C GLY A 104 -20.69 -2.30 -12.06
N HIS A 105 -20.45 -2.56 -10.77
CA HIS A 105 -19.14 -2.98 -10.26
C HIS A 105 -18.71 -4.36 -10.80
N GLU A 106 -19.66 -5.28 -10.94
CA GLU A 106 -19.37 -6.68 -11.34
C GLU A 106 -18.90 -6.81 -12.80
N ALA A 107 -19.23 -5.84 -13.66
CA ALA A 107 -18.78 -5.81 -15.05
C ALA A 107 -17.36 -5.23 -15.22
N LEU A 108 -16.74 -4.75 -14.15
CA LEU A 108 -15.37 -4.25 -14.22
C LEU A 108 -14.37 -5.41 -14.32
N PRO A 109 -13.23 -5.23 -15.01
CA PRO A 109 -12.10 -6.12 -14.88
C PRO A 109 -11.68 -6.30 -13.41
N ALA A 110 -11.18 -7.49 -13.05
CA ALA A 110 -10.84 -7.82 -11.67
C ALA A 110 -9.89 -6.80 -11.02
N THR A 111 -8.85 -6.37 -11.74
CA THR A 111 -7.93 -5.31 -11.26
C THR A 111 -8.68 -4.02 -10.91
N CYS A 112 -9.69 -3.63 -11.69
CA CYS A 112 -10.50 -2.44 -11.42
C CYS A 112 -11.44 -2.65 -10.22
N GLN A 113 -11.97 -3.87 -10.03
CA GLN A 113 -12.81 -4.22 -8.87
C GLN A 113 -12.01 -4.22 -7.57
N HIS A 114 -10.75 -4.71 -7.62
CA HIS A 114 -9.89 -4.82 -6.45
C HIS A 114 -9.31 -3.50 -6.00
N PHE A 115 -8.90 -2.63 -6.94
CA PHE A 115 -8.30 -1.35 -6.56
C PHE A 115 -9.22 -0.54 -5.61
N PRO A 116 -8.69 0.02 -4.53
CA PRO A 116 -7.29 0.07 -4.09
C PRO A 116 -6.92 -1.01 -3.07
N ARG A 117 -7.62 -2.11 -3.01
CA ARG A 117 -7.42 -3.17 -2.01
C ARG A 117 -6.15 -3.95 -2.31
N VAL A 118 -5.36 -4.18 -1.26
CA VAL A 118 -4.17 -5.02 -1.27
C VAL A 118 -4.42 -6.13 -0.25
N ALA A 119 -4.68 -7.34 -0.73
CA ALA A 119 -5.05 -8.45 0.13
C ALA A 119 -3.87 -9.40 0.39
N LEU A 120 -3.73 -9.82 1.64
CA LEU A 120 -2.95 -10.96 2.07
C LEU A 120 -3.91 -12.05 2.54
N ILE A 121 -3.81 -13.25 1.98
CA ILE A 121 -4.68 -14.38 2.24
C ILE A 121 -3.81 -15.49 2.83
N ASP A 122 -4.08 -15.87 4.05
CA ASP A 122 -3.41 -16.99 4.74
C ASP A 122 -4.42 -17.78 5.61
N ASP A 123 -3.96 -18.78 6.34
CA ASP A 123 -4.83 -19.62 7.16
C ASP A 123 -5.50 -18.86 8.32
N ARG A 124 -5.07 -17.63 8.62
CA ARG A 124 -5.72 -16.74 9.60
C ARG A 124 -6.92 -15.98 8.98
N GLY A 125 -7.09 -16.02 7.65
CA GLY A 125 -8.12 -15.32 6.90
C GLY A 125 -7.57 -14.29 5.91
N VAL A 126 -8.39 -13.33 5.51
CA VAL A 126 -8.05 -12.27 4.55
C VAL A 126 -7.73 -10.97 5.30
N ARG A 127 -6.56 -10.43 5.07
CA ARG A 127 -6.15 -9.10 5.57
C ARG A 127 -6.17 -8.10 4.44
N VAL A 128 -6.98 -7.05 4.58
CA VAL A 128 -7.17 -6.05 3.53
C VAL A 128 -6.58 -4.73 3.98
N SER A 129 -5.46 -4.36 3.36
CA SER A 129 -4.94 -3.00 3.39
C SER A 129 -5.37 -2.23 2.14
N LEU A 130 -5.17 -0.92 2.11
CA LEU A 130 -5.50 -0.09 0.97
C LEU A 130 -4.24 0.60 0.41
N SER A 131 -4.19 0.74 -0.91
CA SER A 131 -3.27 1.64 -1.58
C SER A 131 -3.77 3.07 -1.46
N HIS A 132 -2.95 3.94 -0.91
CA HIS A 132 -3.25 5.37 -0.74
C HIS A 132 -3.02 6.18 -2.04
N VAL A 133 -2.73 5.53 -3.15
CA VAL A 133 -2.89 6.13 -4.48
C VAL A 133 -4.35 6.53 -4.71
N CYS A 134 -5.29 5.78 -4.15
CA CYS A 134 -6.72 6.15 -4.13
C CYS A 134 -6.96 7.32 -3.16
N PRO A 135 -7.48 8.47 -3.63
CA PRO A 135 -7.77 9.61 -2.76
C PRO A 135 -8.71 9.25 -1.61
N THR A 136 -9.74 8.44 -1.85
CA THR A 136 -10.66 8.02 -0.80
C THR A 136 -9.97 7.21 0.31
N ALA A 137 -9.06 6.31 -0.05
CA ALA A 137 -8.28 5.55 0.93
C ALA A 137 -7.34 6.46 1.73
N LEU A 138 -6.72 7.42 1.04
CA LEU A 138 -5.86 8.42 1.65
C LEU A 138 -6.63 9.34 2.59
N ASP A 139 -7.80 9.83 2.18
CA ASP A 139 -8.67 10.67 3.01
C ASP A 139 -9.07 9.95 4.31
N LEU A 140 -9.43 8.66 4.23
CA LEU A 140 -9.75 7.85 5.39
C LEU A 140 -8.58 7.73 6.38
N LEU A 141 -7.35 7.62 5.87
CA LEU A 141 -6.15 7.59 6.71
C LEU A 141 -5.87 8.95 7.34
N VAL A 142 -5.96 10.03 6.53
CA VAL A 142 -5.63 11.40 6.93
C VAL A 142 -6.67 11.97 7.88
N ALA A 143 -7.96 11.79 7.60
CA ALA A 143 -9.05 12.33 8.42
C ALA A 143 -9.20 11.61 9.78
N ASN A 144 -8.74 10.39 9.90
CA ASN A 144 -8.82 9.64 11.15
C ASN A 144 -7.82 10.21 12.17
N GLU A 145 -8.31 10.73 13.28
CA GLU A 145 -7.49 11.21 14.40
C GLU A 145 -7.39 10.21 15.56
N GLY A 146 -8.26 9.20 15.57
CA GLY A 146 -8.29 8.15 16.57
C GLY A 146 -7.18 7.10 16.40
N PRO A 147 -7.03 6.22 17.38
CA PRO A 147 -6.10 5.09 17.30
C PRO A 147 -6.52 4.10 16.20
N LEU A 148 -5.53 3.45 15.59
CA LEU A 148 -5.76 2.37 14.64
C LEU A 148 -5.77 1.02 15.37
N THR A 149 -6.75 0.19 14.99
CA THR A 149 -6.89 -1.19 15.46
C THR A 149 -7.20 -2.11 14.30
N ILE A 150 -6.87 -3.40 14.45
CA ILE A 150 -7.27 -4.44 13.51
C ILE A 150 -8.69 -4.87 13.89
N VAL A 151 -9.63 -4.78 12.96
CA VAL A 151 -11.05 -5.10 13.19
C VAL A 151 -11.57 -6.10 12.14
N PRO A 152 -12.51 -6.96 12.49
CA PRO A 152 -13.25 -7.73 11.49
C PRO A 152 -14.08 -6.78 10.62
N GLY A 153 -14.27 -7.16 9.35
CA GLY A 153 -15.01 -6.32 8.42
C GLY A 153 -15.59 -7.09 7.24
N PRO A 154 -16.19 -6.39 6.27
CA PRO A 154 -16.83 -7.00 5.12
C PRO A 154 -15.80 -7.74 4.23
N PRO A 155 -16.25 -8.62 3.31
CA PRO A 155 -15.40 -9.20 2.29
C PRO A 155 -14.59 -8.10 1.55
N ALA A 156 -13.37 -8.43 1.15
CA ALA A 156 -12.48 -7.48 0.47
C ALA A 156 -13.14 -6.88 -0.78
N VAL A 157 -13.79 -7.72 -1.58
CA VAL A 157 -14.51 -7.31 -2.79
C VAL A 157 -15.94 -7.85 -2.68
N PRO A 158 -16.97 -7.01 -2.83
CA PRO A 158 -18.35 -7.48 -2.85
C PRO A 158 -18.57 -8.55 -3.93
N GLY A 159 -19.28 -9.61 -3.58
CA GLY A 159 -19.59 -10.70 -4.51
C GLY A 159 -18.45 -11.69 -4.78
N ARG A 160 -17.23 -11.45 -4.28
CA ARG A 160 -16.10 -12.38 -4.41
C ARG A 160 -15.74 -13.02 -3.07
N GLU A 161 -15.70 -14.35 -3.05
CA GLU A 161 -15.34 -15.10 -1.84
C GLU A 161 -13.85 -14.96 -1.49
N VAL A 162 -12.99 -14.97 -2.50
CA VAL A 162 -11.53 -14.81 -2.37
C VAL A 162 -11.10 -13.64 -3.26
N PRO A 163 -10.49 -12.59 -2.69
CA PRO A 163 -9.97 -11.48 -3.48
C PRO A 163 -8.68 -11.88 -4.21
N GLU A 164 -8.29 -11.11 -5.21
CA GLU A 164 -6.91 -11.15 -5.72
C GLU A 164 -5.95 -10.57 -4.67
N GLY A 165 -4.76 -11.16 -4.59
CA GLY A 165 -3.74 -10.74 -3.63
C GLY A 165 -2.63 -11.76 -3.51
N LEU A 166 -1.81 -11.63 -2.49
CA LEU A 166 -0.86 -12.66 -2.10
C LEU A 166 -1.61 -13.77 -1.37
N ASP A 167 -1.78 -14.91 -2.04
CA ASP A 167 -2.37 -16.11 -1.43
C ASP A 167 -1.24 -16.99 -0.88
N ALA A 168 -1.12 -17.01 0.43
CA ALA A 168 -0.13 -17.80 1.16
C ALA A 168 -0.75 -19.02 1.87
N ARG A 169 -1.99 -19.41 1.52
CA ARG A 169 -2.63 -20.61 2.07
C ARG A 169 -1.94 -21.86 1.56
N GLY A 170 -1.66 -22.78 2.49
CA GLY A 170 -0.95 -24.02 2.16
C GLY A 170 0.53 -23.84 1.81
N GLU A 171 1.04 -22.63 1.84
CA GLU A 171 2.47 -22.32 1.74
C GLU A 171 3.17 -22.50 3.08
N LEU A 172 4.52 -22.49 3.07
CA LEU A 172 5.28 -22.49 4.31
C LEU A 172 4.93 -21.23 5.13
N PRO A 173 4.81 -21.36 6.47
CA PRO A 173 4.69 -20.20 7.34
C PRO A 173 5.84 -19.20 7.12
N PRO A 174 5.63 -17.93 7.43
CA PRO A 174 6.67 -16.92 7.24
C PRO A 174 7.92 -17.24 8.06
N ALA A 175 9.07 -16.86 7.56
CA ALA A 175 10.32 -17.07 8.26
C ALA A 175 10.44 -16.14 9.48
N LEU A 176 10.84 -16.71 10.63
CA LEU A 176 11.36 -15.94 11.75
C LEU A 176 12.80 -15.49 11.46
N SER A 177 13.58 -16.42 10.91
CA SER A 177 14.97 -16.23 10.48
C SER A 177 15.26 -17.18 9.32
N ASP A 178 16.49 -17.15 8.79
CA ASP A 178 16.98 -18.07 7.75
C ASP A 178 16.86 -19.57 8.09
N ARG A 179 16.63 -19.92 9.35
CA ARG A 179 16.62 -21.30 9.87
C ARG A 179 15.35 -21.70 10.60
N VAL A 180 14.46 -20.77 10.86
CA VAL A 180 13.30 -21.00 11.72
C VAL A 180 12.07 -20.39 11.08
N LEU A 181 11.01 -21.17 10.93
CA LEU A 181 9.70 -20.69 10.55
C LEU A 181 8.95 -20.18 11.79
N MET A 182 8.05 -19.22 11.58
CA MET A 182 7.23 -18.60 12.63
C MET A 182 5.81 -19.14 12.51
N ASP A 183 5.23 -19.55 13.65
CA ASP A 183 3.81 -19.91 13.68
C ASP A 183 2.91 -18.69 13.45
N LEU A 184 1.69 -18.93 12.97
CA LEU A 184 0.75 -17.86 12.61
C LEU A 184 0.21 -17.09 13.82
N ASP A 185 0.20 -17.68 15.01
CA ASP A 185 -0.20 -16.98 16.24
C ASP A 185 0.88 -15.96 16.65
N THR A 186 2.14 -16.35 16.55
CA THR A 186 3.27 -15.43 16.75
C THR A 186 3.28 -14.32 15.69
N LEU A 187 3.01 -14.64 14.42
CA LEU A 187 2.87 -13.64 13.37
C LEU A 187 1.74 -12.65 13.68
N SER A 188 0.58 -13.15 14.11
CA SER A 188 -0.56 -12.31 14.49
C SER A 188 -0.23 -11.38 15.65
N LEU A 189 0.49 -11.89 16.65
CA LEU A 189 0.97 -11.11 17.80
C LEU A 189 1.93 -10.00 17.34
N CYS A 190 2.91 -10.31 16.48
CA CYS A 190 3.86 -9.33 15.94
C CYS A 190 3.17 -8.25 15.09
N GLU A 191 2.23 -8.64 14.23
CA GLU A 191 1.44 -7.72 13.41
C GLU A 191 0.60 -6.77 14.27
N ALA A 192 -0.16 -7.31 15.23
CA ALA A 192 -0.97 -6.51 16.16
C ALA A 192 -0.11 -5.58 17.01
N HIS A 193 1.06 -6.04 17.47
CA HIS A 193 2.02 -5.22 18.22
C HIS A 193 2.55 -4.07 17.35
N ALA A 194 2.93 -4.33 16.11
CA ALA A 194 3.44 -3.28 15.20
C ALA A 194 2.38 -2.20 14.96
N VAL A 195 1.14 -2.58 14.66
CA VAL A 195 0.03 -1.63 14.47
C VAL A 195 -0.22 -0.83 15.77
N SER A 196 -0.25 -1.52 16.92
CA SER A 196 -0.48 -0.88 18.22
C SER A 196 0.62 0.09 18.61
N LEU A 197 1.89 -0.26 18.41
CA LEU A 197 3.02 0.59 18.74
C LEU A 197 3.12 1.82 17.80
N LEU A 198 2.78 1.65 16.54
CA LEU A 198 2.77 2.73 15.55
C LEU A 198 1.61 3.71 15.76
N ALA A 199 0.40 3.22 15.90
CA ALA A 199 -0.79 4.06 15.88
C ALA A 199 -1.96 3.57 16.76
N GLY A 200 -1.74 2.63 17.67
CA GLY A 200 -2.78 2.11 18.58
C GLY A 200 -3.12 3.04 19.74
N PRO A 201 -4.05 2.65 20.61
CA PRO A 201 -4.51 3.45 21.75
C PRO A 201 -3.41 3.82 22.75
N SER A 202 -2.39 2.98 22.85
CA SER A 202 -1.24 3.18 23.75
C SER A 202 0.04 3.55 23.00
N ALA A 203 -0.07 4.02 21.77
CA ALA A 203 1.08 4.41 20.98
C ALA A 203 1.85 5.55 21.69
N PRO A 204 3.20 5.46 21.78
CA PRO A 204 4.00 6.45 22.46
C PRO A 204 3.99 7.80 21.76
N ASP A 205 4.15 8.89 22.49
CA ASP A 205 4.47 10.19 21.91
C ASP A 205 5.95 10.21 21.50
N ALA A 206 6.22 9.79 20.28
CA ALA A 206 7.56 9.60 19.75
C ALA A 206 7.62 9.80 18.24
N SER A 207 8.80 10.05 17.70
CA SER A 207 9.02 10.12 16.27
C SER A 207 8.81 8.76 15.59
N ALA A 208 8.43 8.78 14.33
CA ALA A 208 8.25 7.57 13.52
C ALA A 208 9.54 6.74 13.46
N GLU A 209 10.69 7.41 13.36
CA GLU A 209 12.02 6.78 13.35
C GLU A 209 12.31 6.00 14.64
N ALA A 210 11.96 6.58 15.79
CA ALA A 210 12.18 5.93 17.08
C ALA A 210 11.30 4.67 17.23
N VAL A 211 10.05 4.74 16.77
CA VAL A 211 9.13 3.59 16.78
C VAL A 211 9.61 2.49 15.84
N VAL A 212 9.98 2.82 14.61
CA VAL A 212 10.51 1.85 13.64
C VAL A 212 11.81 1.22 14.13
N ALA A 213 12.74 2.01 14.69
CA ALA A 213 13.97 1.49 15.28
C ALA A 213 13.69 0.50 16.44
N THR A 214 12.64 0.75 17.21
CA THR A 214 12.22 -0.14 18.29
C THR A 214 11.65 -1.45 17.74
N LEU A 215 10.76 -1.39 16.74
CA LEU A 215 10.22 -2.59 16.08
C LEU A 215 11.33 -3.45 15.47
N ARG A 216 12.29 -2.82 14.79
CA ARG A 216 13.46 -3.52 14.23
C ARG A 216 14.30 -4.20 15.30
N PHE A 217 14.54 -3.53 16.41
CA PHE A 217 15.27 -4.14 17.53
C PHE A 217 14.53 -5.35 18.12
N GLN A 218 13.22 -5.23 18.32
CA GLN A 218 12.39 -6.33 18.83
C GLN A 218 12.37 -7.51 17.85
N ALA A 219 12.24 -7.23 16.54
CA ALA A 219 12.31 -8.25 15.50
C ALA A 219 13.66 -8.97 15.46
N ALA A 220 14.77 -8.24 15.60
CA ALA A 220 16.10 -8.83 15.67
C ALA A 220 16.27 -9.72 16.92
N MET A 221 15.76 -9.28 18.06
CA MET A 221 15.78 -10.10 19.28
C MET A 221 14.98 -11.39 19.15
N LEU A 222 13.82 -11.35 18.46
CA LEU A 222 13.02 -12.55 18.19
C LEU A 222 13.69 -13.47 17.17
N ALA A 223 14.38 -12.94 16.18
CA ALA A 223 15.10 -13.73 15.17
C ALA A 223 16.24 -14.58 15.79
N ASP A 224 16.72 -14.21 16.95
CA ASP A 224 17.71 -15.00 17.72
C ASP A 224 17.10 -16.19 18.49
N TRP A 225 15.78 -16.32 18.53
CA TRP A 225 15.13 -17.45 19.20
C TRP A 225 15.54 -18.79 18.56
N ARG A 226 15.64 -19.82 19.40
CA ARG A 226 15.99 -21.20 18.96
C ARG A 226 15.04 -22.20 19.61
N PRO A 227 14.69 -23.29 18.89
CA PRO A 227 13.89 -24.39 19.44
C PRO A 227 14.56 -25.05 20.65
N GLY A 228 13.73 -25.65 21.51
CA GLY A 228 14.19 -26.45 22.66
C GLY A 228 14.12 -25.74 24.02
N GLY A 229 13.68 -24.47 24.06
CA GLY A 229 13.44 -23.71 25.26
C GLY A 229 11.98 -23.26 25.42
N VAL A 230 11.78 -22.02 25.86
CA VAL A 230 10.45 -21.40 25.95
C VAL A 230 9.84 -21.32 24.56
N PRO A 231 8.54 -21.64 24.38
CA PRO A 231 7.87 -21.53 23.10
C PRO A 231 8.00 -20.15 22.47
N LEU A 232 8.07 -20.09 21.11
CA LEU A 232 8.26 -18.84 20.38
C LEU A 232 7.18 -17.80 20.73
N PHE A 233 5.92 -18.22 20.75
CA PHE A 233 4.80 -17.35 21.10
C PHE A 233 4.94 -16.71 22.49
N ASP A 234 5.33 -17.51 23.50
CA ASP A 234 5.52 -17.01 24.86
C ASP A 234 6.72 -16.06 24.97
N THR A 235 7.79 -16.37 24.22
CA THR A 235 8.96 -15.49 24.11
C THR A 235 8.57 -14.16 23.47
N ALA A 236 7.83 -14.20 22.36
CA ALA A 236 7.35 -13.01 21.69
C ALA A 236 6.43 -12.19 22.58
N ARG A 237 5.45 -12.83 23.24
CA ARG A 237 4.55 -12.18 24.18
C ARG A 237 5.28 -11.49 25.32
N ALA A 238 6.27 -12.15 25.90
CA ALA A 238 7.07 -11.60 26.98
C ALA A 238 7.95 -10.41 26.52
N LEU A 239 8.54 -10.50 25.32
CA LEU A 239 9.39 -9.44 24.77
C LEU A 239 8.56 -8.21 24.36
N LEU A 240 7.49 -8.43 23.61
CA LEU A 240 6.66 -7.35 23.03
C LEU A 240 5.78 -6.67 24.11
N GLY A 241 5.40 -7.38 25.18
CA GLY A 241 4.67 -6.83 26.31
C GLY A 241 5.49 -5.96 27.24
N ARG A 242 6.83 -5.94 27.13
CA ARG A 242 7.69 -5.09 27.96
C ARG A 242 7.65 -3.64 27.49
N ARG A 243 7.64 -2.69 28.43
CA ARG A 243 7.92 -1.29 28.13
C ARG A 243 9.37 -1.17 27.63
N THR A 244 9.52 -1.12 26.33
CA THR A 244 10.83 -0.93 25.71
C THR A 244 11.13 0.56 25.63
N ALA A 245 12.28 0.99 26.14
CA ALA A 245 12.75 2.35 25.89
C ALA A 245 12.91 2.56 24.38
N LEU A 246 12.28 3.61 23.85
CA LEU A 246 12.35 3.92 22.42
C LEU A 246 13.80 4.21 22.04
N ARG A 247 14.23 3.67 20.91
CA ARG A 247 15.59 3.82 20.42
C ARG A 247 15.71 5.04 19.54
N GLY A 248 16.73 5.87 19.78
CA GLY A 248 17.08 6.94 18.86
C GLY A 248 17.57 6.39 17.52
N SER A 249 17.10 6.95 16.42
CA SER A 249 17.60 6.66 15.07
C SER A 249 18.69 7.68 14.71
N ARG A 250 19.85 7.19 14.24
CA ARG A 250 20.92 8.04 13.69
C ARG A 250 20.96 7.88 12.16
N GLY A 251 21.23 8.98 11.44
CA GLY A 251 21.46 8.94 9.98
C GLY A 251 20.21 8.99 9.09
N GLY A 252 19.12 9.63 9.57
CA GLY A 252 17.81 9.65 8.92
C GLY A 252 17.82 9.94 7.42
N LEU A 253 18.33 11.10 6.99
CA LEU A 253 18.23 11.53 5.58
C LEU A 253 19.13 10.70 4.63
N GLN A 254 20.37 10.43 5.01
CA GLN A 254 21.26 9.58 4.19
C GLN A 254 20.73 8.17 4.03
N ARG A 255 20.13 7.62 5.09
CA ARG A 255 19.45 6.33 5.03
C ARG A 255 18.24 6.40 4.11
N ALA A 256 17.42 7.44 4.20
CA ALA A 256 16.26 7.65 3.31
C ALA A 256 16.70 7.66 1.84
N VAL A 257 17.79 8.34 1.50
CA VAL A 257 18.37 8.33 0.14
C VAL A 257 18.75 6.91 -0.31
N ARG A 258 19.41 6.13 0.56
CA ARG A 258 19.77 4.74 0.21
C ARG A 258 18.52 3.89 -0.02
N CYS A 259 17.56 3.96 0.88
CA CYS A 259 16.30 3.22 0.74
C CYS A 259 15.56 3.60 -0.55
N HIS A 260 15.40 4.89 -0.83
CA HIS A 260 14.74 5.36 -2.04
C HIS A 260 15.46 4.89 -3.31
N ARG A 261 16.78 5.05 -3.40
CA ARG A 261 17.57 4.59 -4.54
C ARG A 261 17.49 3.08 -4.74
N HIS A 262 17.50 2.35 -3.64
CA HIS A 262 17.39 0.90 -3.67
C HIS A 262 16.03 0.47 -4.23
N VAL A 263 14.92 1.02 -3.73
CA VAL A 263 13.57 0.71 -4.22
C VAL A 263 13.42 1.13 -5.68
N THR A 264 13.87 2.33 -6.07
CA THR A 264 13.75 2.79 -7.46
C THR A 264 14.57 1.95 -8.45
N ALA A 265 15.66 1.31 -8.00
CA ALA A 265 16.42 0.37 -8.82
C ALA A 265 15.65 -0.94 -9.11
N THR A 266 14.66 -1.31 -8.30
CA THR A 266 13.78 -2.47 -8.52
C THR A 266 12.46 -2.09 -9.21
N CYS A 267 12.28 -0.82 -9.54
CA CYS A 267 11.05 -0.28 -10.10
C CYS A 267 10.81 -0.80 -11.52
N ARG A 268 9.60 -1.34 -11.76
CA ARG A 268 9.16 -1.84 -13.07
C ARG A 268 8.28 -0.84 -13.83
N ALA A 269 8.32 0.44 -13.46
CA ALA A 269 7.60 1.47 -14.19
C ALA A 269 8.12 1.63 -15.63
N PRO A 270 7.26 1.98 -16.59
CA PRO A 270 7.68 2.26 -17.97
C PRO A 270 8.45 3.58 -18.11
N TRP A 271 8.70 4.27 -17.03
CA TRP A 271 9.51 5.50 -16.92
C TRP A 271 10.53 5.39 -15.78
N THR A 272 11.56 6.21 -15.83
CA THR A 272 12.54 6.30 -14.74
C THR A 272 11.95 7.09 -13.57
N TRP A 273 11.95 6.49 -12.37
CA TRP A 273 11.54 7.20 -11.16
C TRP A 273 12.53 8.33 -10.86
N PRO A 274 12.05 9.54 -10.52
CA PRO A 274 12.96 10.66 -10.30
C PRO A 274 13.95 10.39 -9.16
N ALA A 275 15.23 10.72 -9.37
CA ALA A 275 16.23 10.66 -8.32
C ALA A 275 15.92 11.68 -7.19
N PRO A 276 16.41 11.45 -5.96
CA PRO A 276 16.36 12.49 -4.92
C PRO A 276 16.98 13.80 -5.41
N PRO A 277 16.43 14.98 -5.03
CA PRO A 277 17.01 16.28 -5.38
C PRO A 277 18.49 16.39 -5.02
N ALA A 278 19.28 17.12 -5.82
CA ALA A 278 20.72 17.27 -5.57
C ALA A 278 21.00 18.04 -4.26
N ASP A 279 20.16 19.00 -3.94
CA ASP A 279 20.21 19.86 -2.74
C ASP A 279 19.28 19.35 -1.61
N LEU A 280 18.99 18.05 -1.60
CA LEU A 280 18.04 17.38 -0.71
C LEU A 280 18.17 17.81 0.76
N HIS A 281 19.40 17.92 1.28
CA HIS A 281 19.62 18.28 2.68
C HIS A 281 19.16 19.71 2.99
N ALA A 282 19.47 20.65 2.11
CA ALA A 282 19.05 22.04 2.27
C ALA A 282 17.51 22.17 2.18
N LEU A 283 16.89 21.45 1.25
CA LEU A 283 15.43 21.41 1.10
C LEU A 283 14.76 20.76 2.31
N ASP A 284 15.32 19.66 2.83
CA ASP A 284 14.81 18.96 4.00
C ASP A 284 14.83 19.87 5.24
N VAL A 285 15.97 20.49 5.55
CA VAL A 285 16.13 21.42 6.67
C VAL A 285 15.21 22.64 6.53
N ARG A 286 15.02 23.12 5.32
CA ARG A 286 14.18 24.31 5.07
C ARG A 286 12.71 24.03 5.15
N TRP A 287 12.23 22.91 4.58
CA TRP A 287 10.82 22.72 4.30
C TRP A 287 10.17 21.56 5.06
N VAL A 288 10.93 20.54 5.46
CA VAL A 288 10.35 19.30 6.02
C VAL A 288 10.68 19.13 7.49
N GLU A 289 11.94 19.27 7.89
CA GLU A 289 12.38 19.05 9.26
C GLU A 289 11.58 19.87 10.30
N PRO A 290 11.23 21.15 10.06
CA PRO A 290 10.50 21.94 11.04
C PRO A 290 9.13 21.37 11.42
N SER A 291 8.41 20.76 10.44
CA SER A 291 7.05 20.21 10.65
C SER A 291 7.02 18.70 10.87
N TRP A 292 8.12 18.00 10.60
CA TRP A 292 8.15 16.54 10.59
C TRP A 292 7.74 15.91 11.90
N ARG A 293 8.17 16.49 13.03
CA ARG A 293 7.82 16.00 14.35
C ARG A 293 6.32 16.15 14.64
N GLU A 294 5.74 17.27 14.27
CA GLU A 294 4.31 17.51 14.44
C GLU A 294 3.47 16.55 13.59
N LEU A 295 3.93 16.25 12.38
CA LEU A 295 3.29 15.33 11.45
C LEU A 295 3.56 13.85 11.75
N SER A 296 4.42 13.54 12.71
CA SER A 296 4.77 12.15 13.08
C SER A 296 3.56 11.25 13.37
N PRO A 297 2.46 11.69 13.97
CA PRO A 297 1.27 10.84 14.13
C PRO A 297 0.71 10.34 12.80
N LEU A 298 0.64 11.18 11.77
CA LEU A 298 0.17 10.78 10.43
C LEU A 298 1.18 9.85 9.74
N VAL A 299 2.48 10.15 9.85
CA VAL A 299 3.54 9.27 9.35
C VAL A 299 3.42 7.88 9.97
N ARG A 300 3.22 7.79 11.27
CA ARG A 300 3.08 6.51 11.98
C ARG A 300 1.80 5.75 11.59
N ARG A 301 0.69 6.44 11.34
CA ARG A 301 -0.53 5.80 10.80
C ARG A 301 -0.28 5.19 9.43
N TYR A 302 0.42 5.90 8.56
CA TYR A 302 0.79 5.34 7.27
C TYR A 302 1.67 4.11 7.41
N LEU A 303 2.67 4.14 8.29
CA LEU A 303 3.50 2.98 8.60
C LEU A 303 2.69 1.80 9.18
N ALA A 304 1.69 2.07 10.03
CA ALA A 304 0.79 1.04 10.54
C ALA A 304 -0.03 0.39 9.41
N ALA A 305 -0.49 1.21 8.43
CA ALA A 305 -1.16 0.68 7.25
C ALA A 305 -0.25 -0.17 6.36
N ARG A 306 1.06 0.11 6.35
CA ARG A 306 2.06 -0.69 5.63
C ARG A 306 2.54 -1.91 6.42
N ALA A 307 2.40 -1.92 7.74
CA ALA A 307 2.70 -3.08 8.60
C ALA A 307 1.58 -4.12 8.60
N PHE A 308 0.32 -3.67 8.47
CA PHE A 308 -0.86 -4.54 8.48
C PHE A 308 -1.05 -5.24 7.12
N GLY A 309 -1.19 -6.56 7.13
CA GLY A 309 -1.38 -7.36 5.92
C GLY A 309 -0.20 -7.25 4.95
N ALA A 310 1.01 -6.99 5.47
CA ALA A 310 2.17 -6.74 4.64
C ALA A 310 2.67 -8.02 3.95
N TRP A 311 2.74 -8.02 2.64
CA TRP A 311 3.31 -9.13 1.85
C TRP A 311 4.77 -9.40 2.22
N ALA A 312 5.48 -8.36 2.68
CA ALA A 312 6.84 -8.48 3.21
C ALA A 312 6.99 -9.55 4.28
N GLN A 313 5.94 -9.88 5.03
CA GLN A 313 5.97 -10.94 6.05
C GLN A 313 6.21 -12.33 5.44
N PHE A 314 5.77 -12.57 4.20
CA PHE A 314 5.95 -13.82 3.48
C PHE A 314 7.05 -13.78 2.41
N GLN A 315 7.47 -12.59 2.00
CA GLN A 315 8.48 -12.40 0.95
C GLN A 315 9.88 -12.12 1.50
N ALA A 316 9.99 -11.77 2.80
CA ALA A 316 11.26 -11.48 3.45
C ALA A 316 11.98 -12.78 3.89
N GLY A 317 13.29 -12.68 4.08
CA GLY A 317 14.11 -13.77 4.64
C GLY A 317 13.93 -13.98 6.13
N GLY A 318 13.09 -13.19 6.81
CA GLY A 318 12.76 -13.29 8.22
C GLY A 318 12.08 -12.05 8.78
N LEU A 319 11.68 -12.15 10.06
CA LEU A 319 10.97 -11.07 10.75
C LEU A 319 11.79 -9.76 10.82
N ALA A 320 13.11 -9.87 10.96
CA ALA A 320 14.00 -8.71 10.98
C ALA A 320 14.01 -7.96 9.64
N ASP A 321 13.90 -8.69 8.52
CA ASP A 321 13.83 -8.11 7.18
C ASP A 321 12.48 -7.45 6.92
N ALA A 322 11.39 -8.11 7.34
CA ALA A 322 10.05 -7.54 7.28
C ALA A 322 9.96 -6.23 8.12
N ALA A 323 10.60 -6.18 9.29
CA ALA A 323 10.68 -4.96 10.08
C ALA A 323 11.59 -3.89 9.44
N ALA A 324 12.66 -4.30 8.74
CA ALA A 324 13.52 -3.37 7.99
C ALA A 324 12.80 -2.76 6.78
N TRP A 325 11.78 -3.44 6.23
CA TRP A 325 10.94 -2.87 5.19
C TRP A 325 10.21 -1.61 5.63
N LEU A 326 9.77 -1.53 6.90
CA LEU A 326 9.16 -0.30 7.44
C LEU A 326 10.13 0.89 7.46
N ASP A 327 11.41 0.64 7.64
CA ASP A 327 12.44 1.67 7.50
C ASP A 327 12.57 2.16 6.06
N THR A 328 12.46 1.24 5.11
CA THR A 328 12.45 1.56 3.68
C THR A 328 11.23 2.40 3.31
N VAL A 329 10.04 2.03 3.79
CA VAL A 329 8.80 2.80 3.61
C VAL A 329 8.96 4.21 4.18
N LEU A 330 9.49 4.34 5.40
CA LEU A 330 9.75 5.64 6.04
C LEU A 330 10.76 6.48 5.26
N GLY A 331 11.83 5.84 4.75
CA GLY A 331 12.84 6.51 3.95
C GLY A 331 12.29 7.04 2.62
N VAL A 332 11.49 6.24 1.91
CA VAL A 332 10.82 6.67 0.68
C VAL A 332 9.88 7.83 0.97
N LEU A 333 9.04 7.73 2.02
CA LEU A 333 8.13 8.81 2.40
C LEU A 333 8.87 10.11 2.71
N ARG A 334 10.04 10.05 3.38
CA ARG A 334 10.84 11.25 3.67
C ARG A 334 11.29 11.93 2.38
N ILE A 335 11.78 11.17 1.39
CA ILE A 335 12.22 11.71 0.10
C ILE A 335 11.06 12.33 -0.67
N GLU A 336 9.91 11.64 -0.74
CA GLU A 336 8.71 12.16 -1.41
C GLU A 336 8.15 13.42 -0.70
N SER A 337 8.26 13.49 0.63
CA SER A 337 7.88 14.69 1.40
C SER A 337 8.77 15.89 1.07
N VAL A 338 10.08 15.68 0.93
CA VAL A 338 10.99 16.76 0.49
C VAL A 338 10.66 17.20 -0.93
N ARG A 339 10.38 16.25 -1.82
CA ARG A 339 10.00 16.56 -3.20
C ARG A 339 8.70 17.37 -3.27
N ALA A 340 7.65 16.95 -2.54
CA ALA A 340 6.37 17.64 -2.50
C ALA A 340 6.53 19.08 -1.96
N ALA A 341 7.22 19.25 -0.84
CA ALA A 341 7.45 20.56 -0.21
C ALA A 341 8.30 21.49 -1.10
N ALA A 342 9.34 20.95 -1.74
CA ALA A 342 10.19 21.71 -2.67
C ALA A 342 9.44 22.15 -3.92
N THR A 343 8.61 21.28 -4.50
CA THR A 343 7.77 21.62 -5.66
C THR A 343 6.73 22.70 -5.32
N ALA A 344 6.19 22.65 -4.10
CA ALA A 344 5.22 23.64 -3.62
C ALA A 344 5.88 24.93 -3.07
N GLU A 345 7.22 24.96 -2.94
CA GLU A 345 8.03 26.05 -2.37
C GLU A 345 7.52 26.53 -0.98
N ARG A 346 7.04 25.59 -0.16
CA ARG A 346 6.50 25.87 1.18
C ARG A 346 6.78 24.74 2.16
N ALA A 347 6.67 25.07 3.46
CA ALA A 347 6.83 24.09 4.53
C ALA A 347 5.85 22.91 4.36
N LEU A 348 6.33 21.71 4.72
CA LEU A 348 5.53 20.50 4.74
C LEU A 348 4.34 20.68 5.70
N ASP A 349 3.16 20.44 5.19
CA ASP A 349 1.93 20.38 5.95
C ASP A 349 1.23 19.03 5.73
N ARG A 350 0.03 18.89 6.32
CA ARG A 350 -0.76 17.66 6.23
C ARG A 350 -1.16 17.31 4.77
N GLY A 351 -1.43 18.33 3.95
CA GLY A 351 -1.78 18.14 2.53
C GLY A 351 -0.60 17.66 1.70
N LEU A 352 0.55 18.31 1.82
CA LEU A 352 1.77 17.89 1.12
C LEU A 352 2.27 16.52 1.61
N LEU A 353 2.10 16.20 2.90
CA LEU A 353 2.40 14.86 3.40
C LEU A 353 1.44 13.81 2.82
N ALA A 354 0.16 14.13 2.63
CA ALA A 354 -0.79 13.26 1.96
C ALA A 354 -0.39 12.99 0.49
N ASP A 355 0.07 14.01 -0.24
CA ASP A 355 0.61 13.83 -1.58
C ASP A 355 1.88 12.96 -1.59
N ALA A 356 2.78 13.15 -0.62
CA ALA A 356 3.96 12.31 -0.44
C ALA A 356 3.61 10.84 -0.12
N ILE A 357 2.58 10.59 0.68
CA ILE A 357 2.05 9.23 0.96
C ILE A 357 1.53 8.61 -0.34
N ARG A 358 0.81 9.35 -1.17
CA ARG A 358 0.30 8.87 -2.46
C ARG A 358 1.43 8.44 -3.39
N GLU A 359 2.46 9.27 -3.55
CA GLU A 359 3.61 8.95 -4.40
C GLU A 359 4.45 7.80 -3.82
N SER A 360 4.59 7.74 -2.49
CA SER A 360 5.24 6.60 -1.83
C SER A 360 4.51 5.28 -2.11
N ASP A 361 3.18 5.25 -2.00
CA ASP A 361 2.41 4.05 -2.32
C ASP A 361 2.43 3.72 -3.82
N ARG A 362 2.48 4.73 -4.70
CA ARG A 362 2.66 4.51 -6.13
C ARG A 362 3.95 3.74 -6.39
N LEU A 363 5.05 4.15 -5.78
CA LEU A 363 6.33 3.46 -5.91
C LEU A 363 6.30 2.08 -5.22
N LEU A 364 5.97 2.04 -3.93
CA LEU A 364 6.16 0.87 -3.07
C LEU A 364 5.15 -0.27 -3.30
N VAL A 365 3.93 0.07 -3.74
CA VAL A 365 2.83 -0.91 -3.87
C VAL A 365 2.62 -1.32 -5.32
N HIS A 366 2.86 -0.41 -6.27
CA HIS A 366 2.48 -0.67 -7.66
C HIS A 366 3.66 -0.87 -8.62
N TYR A 367 4.84 -0.32 -8.33
CA TYR A 367 5.95 -0.36 -9.26
C TYR A 367 7.22 -1.00 -8.73
N ALA A 368 7.50 -0.96 -7.44
CA ALA A 368 8.63 -1.67 -6.86
C ALA A 368 8.36 -3.18 -6.85
N ASP A 369 9.42 -3.98 -6.93
CA ASP A 369 9.37 -5.40 -6.62
C ASP A 369 9.71 -5.59 -5.13
N PRO A 370 8.72 -5.80 -4.25
CA PRO A 370 8.97 -5.90 -2.82
C PRO A 370 9.90 -7.07 -2.47
N ALA A 371 9.76 -8.21 -3.15
CA ALA A 371 10.60 -9.39 -2.89
C ALA A 371 12.08 -9.05 -3.15
N THR A 372 12.40 -8.47 -4.29
CA THR A 372 13.78 -8.04 -4.62
C THR A 372 14.24 -6.93 -3.69
N ALA A 373 13.40 -5.92 -3.43
CA ALA A 373 13.76 -4.78 -2.60
C ALA A 373 13.99 -5.14 -1.13
N ILE A 374 13.36 -6.21 -0.62
CA ILE A 374 13.57 -6.70 0.75
C ILE A 374 14.83 -7.56 0.85
N GLN A 375 15.08 -8.42 -0.15
CA GLN A 375 16.18 -9.39 -0.13
C GLN A 375 17.55 -8.73 -0.31
N THR A 376 17.64 -7.67 -1.10
CA THR A 376 18.88 -6.94 -1.38
C THR A 376 18.97 -5.71 -0.48
N ARG A 377 19.41 -5.88 0.77
CA ARG A 377 19.48 -4.79 1.78
C ARG A 377 20.35 -3.63 1.30
N PRO A 378 19.91 -2.36 1.48
CA PRO A 378 20.71 -1.17 1.19
C PRO A 378 21.85 -0.97 2.21
#